data_64e16688c9a7361be72461c9e7be7141
#
_entry.id   64e16688c9a7361be72461c9e7be7141
#
_cell.length_a   1.000
_cell.length_b   1.000
_cell.length_c   1.000
_cell.angle_alpha   90.00
_cell.angle_beta   90.00
_cell.angle_gamma   90.00
#
_symmetry.space_group_name_H-M   'P 1'
#
loop_
_entity.id
_entity.type
_entity.pdbx_description
1 polymer ?
#
loop_
_entity_poly.entity_id
_entity_poly.type
_entity_poly.pdbx_seq_one_letter_code
_entity_poly.pdbx_strand_id
1 'polypeptide(L)'
;DGANGINGVGVKNAYVNSDKHLILVLDNGNEIDAGYVGVKDTTEPSSTYTVVFKDYDGSVLKTETVAAGKSATAPTAPDREGYVFSKWDKTFTNVTSNMIVTAQYTKITNPTFVVGNVSASAGQTVTVPVSIVNNPGLLGIGLKVTYDDSALTLKKGATGSAVSEVLTFTPPKNLVSGCKFGWDGLEISQDQTKDGQVLLLTFEVKPNASAKTYPISITYNVNDVFDNDMN
;
A
#
# COMPACT_ATOMS: atom_id res chain seq x y z
N ASP A 1 -44.09 -44.65 -56.74
CA ASP A 1 -44.66 -44.90 -55.43
C ASP A 1 -43.55 -44.95 -54.42
N GLY A 2 -43.34 -43.84 -53.72
CA GLY A 2 -42.36 -43.74 -52.66
C GLY A 2 -42.86 -44.54 -51.46
N ALA A 3 -42.05 -45.48 -50.98
CA ALA A 3 -42.31 -46.21 -49.73
C ALA A 3 -42.54 -45.21 -48.64
N ASN A 4 -43.64 -45.31 -47.90
CA ASN A 4 -43.89 -44.58 -46.70
C ASN A 4 -42.69 -44.79 -45.73
N GLY A 5 -42.01 -43.73 -45.42
CA GLY A 5 -40.95 -43.74 -44.41
C GLY A 5 -41.48 -44.34 -43.12
N ILE A 6 -40.71 -45.22 -42.50
CA ILE A 6 -41.04 -45.80 -41.19
C ILE A 6 -41.28 -44.61 -40.26
N ASN A 7 -42.47 -44.55 -39.64
CA ASN A 7 -42.75 -43.51 -38.64
C ASN A 7 -41.67 -43.60 -37.57
N GLY A 8 -40.88 -42.55 -37.49
CA GLY A 8 -39.86 -42.41 -36.44
C GLY A 8 -40.54 -42.44 -35.07
N VAL A 9 -39.86 -43.00 -34.09
CA VAL A 9 -40.37 -43.00 -32.70
C VAL A 9 -40.35 -41.55 -32.21
N GLY A 10 -41.55 -41.01 -31.94
CA GLY A 10 -41.70 -39.64 -31.44
C GLY A 10 -41.50 -39.56 -29.94
N VAL A 11 -41.25 -38.32 -29.46
CA VAL A 11 -41.23 -38.06 -28.00
C VAL A 11 -42.68 -37.85 -27.55
N LYS A 12 -43.15 -38.72 -26.63
CA LYS A 12 -44.47 -38.67 -26.06
C LYS A 12 -44.55 -37.74 -24.84
N ASN A 13 -43.49 -37.69 -24.05
CA ASN A 13 -43.40 -36.88 -22.84
C ASN A 13 -41.93 -36.56 -22.51
N ALA A 14 -41.73 -35.60 -21.63
CA ALA A 14 -40.41 -35.27 -21.08
C ALA A 14 -40.58 -34.85 -19.62
N TYR A 15 -39.68 -35.27 -18.77
CA TYR A 15 -39.64 -34.84 -17.38
C TYR A 15 -38.18 -34.73 -16.89
N VAL A 16 -37.98 -34.02 -15.76
CA VAL A 16 -36.66 -33.93 -15.09
C VAL A 16 -36.72 -34.86 -13.89
N ASN A 17 -35.79 -35.83 -13.81
CA ASN A 17 -35.72 -36.77 -12.72
C ASN A 17 -35.10 -36.17 -11.44
N SER A 18 -35.00 -36.94 -10.34
CA SER A 18 -34.41 -36.51 -9.07
C SER A 18 -32.95 -36.08 -9.20
N ASP A 19 -32.24 -36.63 -10.17
CA ASP A 19 -30.82 -36.34 -10.41
C ASP A 19 -30.61 -35.14 -11.38
N LYS A 20 -31.72 -34.44 -11.68
CA LYS A 20 -31.77 -33.26 -12.58
C LYS A 20 -31.37 -33.58 -14.02
N HIS A 21 -31.64 -34.81 -14.49
CA HIS A 21 -31.47 -35.17 -15.87
C HIS A 21 -32.82 -35.00 -16.62
N LEU A 22 -32.76 -34.50 -17.85
CA LEU A 22 -33.90 -34.49 -18.76
C LEU A 22 -34.13 -35.90 -19.33
N ILE A 23 -35.25 -36.49 -19.00
CA ILE A 23 -35.65 -37.81 -19.51
C ILE A 23 -36.71 -37.60 -20.57
N LEU A 24 -36.48 -38.13 -21.79
CA LEU A 24 -37.42 -38.14 -22.90
C LEU A 24 -38.14 -39.52 -22.93
N VAL A 25 -39.44 -39.51 -22.80
CA VAL A 25 -40.28 -40.74 -22.92
C VAL A 25 -40.76 -40.83 -24.37
N LEU A 26 -40.42 -41.92 -25.06
CA LEU A 26 -40.77 -42.15 -26.47
C LEU A 26 -42.15 -42.78 -26.59
N ASP A 27 -42.79 -42.72 -27.77
CA ASP A 27 -44.09 -43.31 -28.07
C ASP A 27 -44.09 -44.81 -27.88
N ASN A 28 -42.95 -45.49 -27.99
CA ASN A 28 -42.78 -46.93 -27.76
C ASN A 28 -42.56 -47.29 -26.28
N GLY A 29 -42.61 -46.30 -25.39
CA GLY A 29 -42.45 -46.51 -23.96
C GLY A 29 -40.97 -46.51 -23.47
N ASN A 30 -40.01 -46.38 -24.36
CA ASN A 30 -38.59 -46.29 -23.95
C ASN A 30 -38.28 -44.89 -23.39
N GLU A 31 -37.32 -44.82 -22.49
CA GLU A 31 -36.80 -43.55 -21.98
C GLU A 31 -35.37 -43.30 -22.47
N ILE A 32 -35.08 -42.06 -22.79
CA ILE A 32 -33.73 -41.59 -23.15
C ILE A 32 -33.31 -40.51 -22.16
N ASP A 33 -32.19 -40.73 -21.49
CA ASP A 33 -31.54 -39.68 -20.73
C ASP A 33 -30.86 -38.70 -21.69
N ALA A 34 -31.41 -37.48 -21.82
CA ALA A 34 -30.91 -36.43 -22.66
C ALA A 34 -29.85 -35.56 -21.96
N GLY A 35 -29.47 -35.91 -20.73
CA GLY A 35 -28.40 -35.26 -19.98
C GLY A 35 -28.88 -34.33 -18.88
N TYR A 36 -27.91 -33.83 -18.15
CA TYR A 36 -28.11 -32.97 -17.00
C TYR A 36 -28.62 -31.57 -17.39
N VAL A 37 -29.74 -31.14 -16.82
CA VAL A 37 -30.38 -29.84 -17.09
C VAL A 37 -30.42 -28.92 -15.85
N GLY A 38 -29.85 -29.34 -14.74
CA GLY A 38 -29.68 -28.50 -13.58
C GLY A 38 -28.61 -27.44 -13.81
N VAL A 39 -28.68 -26.31 -13.11
CA VAL A 39 -27.57 -25.39 -13.05
C VAL A 39 -26.41 -26.15 -12.40
N LYS A 40 -25.31 -26.32 -13.13
CA LYS A 40 -24.07 -26.84 -12.53
C LYS A 40 -23.74 -25.90 -11.39
N ASP A 41 -23.84 -26.37 -10.16
CA ASP A 41 -23.37 -25.60 -9.02
C ASP A 41 -21.86 -25.40 -9.18
N THR A 42 -21.48 -24.25 -9.73
CA THR A 42 -20.07 -23.86 -9.92
C THR A 42 -19.48 -23.26 -8.66
N THR A 43 -20.12 -23.44 -7.51
CA THR A 43 -19.47 -23.19 -6.22
C THR A 43 -18.49 -24.34 -5.94
N GLU A 44 -17.45 -24.44 -6.79
CA GLU A 44 -16.18 -25.01 -6.33
C GLU A 44 -15.81 -24.21 -5.07
N PRO A 45 -15.46 -24.88 -3.96
CA PRO A 45 -14.99 -24.18 -2.78
C PRO A 45 -13.85 -23.27 -3.26
N SER A 46 -14.09 -21.97 -3.21
CA SER A 46 -13.08 -20.98 -3.62
C SER A 46 -11.84 -21.25 -2.79
N SER A 47 -10.83 -21.88 -3.39
CA SER A 47 -9.55 -22.12 -2.73
C SER A 47 -9.03 -20.79 -2.24
N THR A 48 -8.68 -20.69 -0.98
CA THR A 48 -8.06 -19.49 -0.40
C THR A 48 -6.64 -19.79 -0.01
N TYR A 49 -5.81 -18.79 -0.08
CA TYR A 49 -4.39 -18.88 0.29
C TYR A 49 -4.05 -17.81 1.31
N THR A 50 -3.10 -18.13 2.17
CA THR A 50 -2.59 -17.20 3.18
C THR A 50 -1.36 -16.49 2.64
N VAL A 51 -1.39 -15.15 2.66
CA VAL A 51 -0.25 -14.28 2.37
C VAL A 51 0.19 -13.63 3.68
N VAL A 52 1.46 -13.85 4.05
CA VAL A 52 2.05 -13.28 5.27
C VAL A 52 3.10 -12.25 4.86
N PHE A 53 2.85 -11.00 5.17
CA PHE A 53 3.83 -9.92 5.00
C PHE A 53 4.72 -9.83 6.23
N LYS A 54 6.03 -9.86 6.00
CA LYS A 54 7.04 -9.77 7.05
C LYS A 54 7.97 -8.59 6.83
N ASP A 55 8.50 -8.07 7.92
CA ASP A 55 9.62 -7.13 7.87
C ASP A 55 10.95 -7.88 7.63
N TYR A 56 12.03 -7.11 7.41
CA TYR A 56 13.38 -7.64 7.16
C TYR A 56 13.92 -8.54 8.30
N ASP A 57 13.47 -8.31 9.54
CA ASP A 57 13.86 -9.08 10.74
C ASP A 57 12.99 -10.34 10.97
N GLY A 58 12.00 -10.56 10.07
CA GLY A 58 11.08 -11.69 10.14
C GLY A 58 9.82 -11.44 10.97
N SER A 59 9.66 -10.26 11.58
CA SER A 59 8.43 -9.87 12.28
C SER A 59 7.25 -9.82 11.31
N VAL A 60 6.07 -10.26 11.77
CA VAL A 60 4.87 -10.31 10.94
C VAL A 60 4.19 -8.94 10.96
N LEU A 61 4.05 -8.32 9.79
CA LEU A 61 3.37 -7.04 9.60
C LEU A 61 1.88 -7.21 9.33
N LYS A 62 1.53 -8.22 8.53
CA LYS A 62 0.14 -8.51 8.15
C LYS A 62 0.00 -9.97 7.70
N THR A 63 -1.14 -10.56 8.03
CA THR A 63 -1.59 -11.84 7.45
C THR A 63 -2.93 -11.61 6.77
N GLU A 64 -3.07 -12.06 5.54
CA GLU A 64 -4.28 -11.90 4.73
C GLU A 64 -4.66 -13.22 4.07
N THR A 65 -5.95 -13.56 4.10
CA THR A 65 -6.51 -14.70 3.36
C THR A 65 -7.09 -14.18 2.04
N VAL A 66 -6.62 -14.72 0.93
CA VAL A 66 -6.94 -14.26 -0.43
C VAL A 66 -7.53 -15.42 -1.22
N ALA A 67 -8.62 -15.19 -1.96
CA ALA A 67 -9.17 -16.18 -2.88
C ALA A 67 -8.20 -16.46 -4.03
N ALA A 68 -8.17 -17.69 -4.51
CA ALA A 68 -7.32 -18.11 -5.63
C ALA A 68 -7.41 -17.15 -6.82
N GLY A 69 -6.27 -16.73 -7.34
CA GLY A 69 -6.17 -15.82 -8.47
C GLY A 69 -6.39 -14.33 -8.14
N LYS A 70 -6.70 -13.98 -6.89
CA LYS A 70 -6.81 -12.58 -6.46
C LYS A 70 -5.49 -12.04 -5.94
N SER A 71 -5.44 -10.74 -5.69
CA SER A 71 -4.25 -10.05 -5.17
C SER A 71 -4.39 -9.80 -3.68
N ALA A 72 -3.30 -9.92 -2.93
CA ALA A 72 -3.21 -9.42 -1.56
C ALA A 72 -2.96 -7.91 -1.55
N THR A 73 -3.17 -7.29 -0.39
CA THR A 73 -2.93 -5.87 -0.15
C THR A 73 -1.77 -5.71 0.84
N ALA A 74 -0.66 -5.14 0.38
CA ALA A 74 0.50 -4.93 1.23
C ALA A 74 0.20 -3.93 2.37
N PRO A 75 0.74 -4.14 3.57
CA PRO A 75 0.78 -3.12 4.61
C PRO A 75 1.81 -2.04 4.27
N THR A 76 1.79 -0.93 5.01
CA THR A 76 2.90 0.04 5.02
C THR A 76 4.14 -0.64 5.61
N ALA A 77 5.27 -0.58 4.89
CA ALA A 77 6.53 -1.05 5.41
C ALA A 77 7.00 -0.13 6.55
N PRO A 78 7.48 -0.67 7.68
CA PRO A 78 8.02 0.13 8.77
C PRO A 78 9.25 0.94 8.37
N ASP A 79 9.50 2.02 9.09
CA ASP A 79 10.74 2.77 8.96
C ASP A 79 11.90 1.96 9.55
N ARG A 80 13.04 2.00 8.87
CA ARG A 80 14.29 1.37 9.30
C ARG A 80 15.40 2.40 9.27
N GLU A 81 15.98 2.66 10.45
CA GLU A 81 17.06 3.63 10.60
C GLU A 81 18.23 3.33 9.64
N GLY A 82 18.69 4.34 8.91
CA GLY A 82 19.76 4.23 7.93
C GLY A 82 19.39 3.53 6.63
N TYR A 83 18.12 3.22 6.41
CA TYR A 83 17.64 2.53 5.21
C TYR A 83 16.36 3.16 4.66
N VAL A 84 16.11 2.95 3.38
CA VAL A 84 14.86 3.30 2.69
C VAL A 84 14.20 2.01 2.22
N PHE A 85 12.87 1.89 2.42
CA PHE A 85 12.11 0.79 1.84
C PHE A 85 12.23 0.81 0.31
N SER A 86 12.62 -0.33 -0.27
CA SER A 86 12.84 -0.47 -1.70
C SER A 86 11.66 -1.15 -2.39
N LYS A 87 11.28 -2.33 -1.90
CA LYS A 87 10.20 -3.14 -2.50
C LYS A 87 9.84 -4.32 -1.59
N TRP A 88 8.78 -5.00 -1.95
CA TRP A 88 8.50 -6.35 -1.47
C TRP A 88 9.26 -7.38 -2.33
N ASP A 89 9.79 -8.45 -1.71
CA ASP A 89 10.64 -9.46 -2.38
C ASP A 89 9.90 -10.28 -3.44
N LYS A 90 8.56 -10.38 -3.32
CA LYS A 90 7.70 -11.14 -4.23
C LYS A 90 6.50 -10.33 -4.68
N THR A 91 5.98 -10.67 -5.87
CA THR A 91 4.67 -10.21 -6.29
C THR A 91 3.58 -10.96 -5.53
N PHE A 92 2.54 -10.26 -5.15
CA PHE A 92 1.37 -10.78 -4.43
C PHE A 92 0.06 -10.54 -5.21
N THR A 93 0.19 -10.39 -6.52
CA THR A 93 -0.93 -10.43 -7.49
C THR A 93 -1.10 -11.86 -7.99
N ASN A 94 -2.36 -12.26 -8.31
CA ASN A 94 -2.68 -13.61 -8.81
C ASN A 94 -2.15 -14.73 -7.87
N VAL A 95 -2.54 -14.67 -6.60
CA VAL A 95 -2.09 -15.62 -5.56
C VAL A 95 -2.66 -17.01 -5.84
N THR A 96 -1.77 -18.00 -6.02
CA THR A 96 -2.10 -19.40 -6.34
C THR A 96 -1.60 -20.41 -5.29
N SER A 97 -0.93 -19.94 -4.24
CA SER A 97 -0.43 -20.74 -3.12
C SER A 97 -0.19 -19.88 -1.89
N ASN A 98 -0.07 -20.50 -0.71
CA ASN A 98 0.39 -19.81 0.49
C ASN A 98 1.79 -19.23 0.26
N MET A 99 2.01 -17.98 0.72
CA MET A 99 3.26 -17.30 0.50
C MET A 99 3.65 -16.38 1.64
N ILE A 100 4.96 -16.16 1.78
CA ILE A 100 5.56 -15.15 2.63
C ILE A 100 6.17 -14.10 1.71
N VAL A 101 5.87 -12.84 1.99
CA VAL A 101 6.35 -11.66 1.26
C VAL A 101 7.13 -10.80 2.27
N THR A 102 8.40 -10.51 1.96
CA THR A 102 9.31 -9.83 2.89
C THR A 102 9.70 -8.45 2.38
N ALA A 103 9.69 -7.46 3.27
CA ALA A 103 10.15 -6.11 2.97
C ALA A 103 11.66 -6.09 2.68
N GLN A 104 12.04 -5.39 1.61
CA GLN A 104 13.43 -5.19 1.20
C GLN A 104 13.79 -3.71 1.36
N TYR A 105 14.98 -3.45 1.89
CA TYR A 105 15.46 -2.11 2.16
C TYR A 105 16.82 -1.86 1.51
N THR A 106 17.06 -0.63 1.08
CA THR A 106 18.34 -0.18 0.56
C THR A 106 19.01 0.70 1.59
N LYS A 107 20.29 0.43 1.90
CA LYS A 107 21.07 1.27 2.82
C LYS A 107 21.29 2.66 2.24
N ILE A 108 21.07 3.68 3.03
CA ILE A 108 21.39 5.07 2.70
C ILE A 108 22.89 5.28 2.92
N THR A 109 23.60 5.77 1.89
CA THR A 109 25.06 5.97 1.94
C THR A 109 25.46 7.45 1.88
N ASN A 110 24.55 8.32 1.47
CA ASN A 110 24.78 9.77 1.38
C ASN A 110 23.87 10.51 2.39
N PRO A 111 24.18 11.75 2.77
CA PRO A 111 23.27 12.60 3.54
C PRO A 111 21.90 12.67 2.85
N THR A 112 20.85 12.32 3.58
CA THR A 112 19.52 12.17 2.96
C THR A 112 18.42 12.50 3.96
N PHE A 113 17.40 13.25 3.50
CA PHE A 113 16.17 13.44 4.25
C PHE A 113 15.18 12.31 3.92
N VAL A 114 14.72 11.61 4.97
CA VAL A 114 13.79 10.49 4.87
C VAL A 114 12.45 10.91 5.48
N VAL A 115 11.38 10.76 4.72
CA VAL A 115 10.01 10.96 5.20
C VAL A 115 9.49 9.62 5.71
N GLY A 116 9.05 9.58 6.97
CA GLY A 116 8.54 8.37 7.59
C GLY A 116 7.20 7.92 6.99
N ASN A 117 6.99 6.61 7.00
CA ASN A 117 5.75 6.00 6.57
C ASN A 117 4.78 5.86 7.74
N VAL A 118 3.59 6.41 7.61
CA VAL A 118 2.55 6.35 8.63
C VAL A 118 1.20 6.00 8.00
N SER A 119 0.30 5.46 8.80
CA SER A 119 -1.06 5.14 8.37
C SER A 119 -2.07 5.89 9.22
N ALA A 120 -3.12 6.40 8.59
CA ALA A 120 -4.25 7.02 9.26
C ALA A 120 -5.53 6.82 8.45
N SER A 121 -6.66 6.77 9.14
CA SER A 121 -7.98 6.75 8.50
C SER A 121 -8.45 8.16 8.14
N ALA A 122 -9.39 8.26 7.20
CA ALA A 122 -10.06 9.52 6.87
C ALA A 122 -10.66 10.19 8.13
N GLY A 123 -10.48 11.48 8.28
CA GLY A 123 -10.87 12.27 9.46
C GLY A 123 -9.89 12.22 10.63
N GLN A 124 -8.84 11.40 10.56
CA GLN A 124 -7.84 11.28 11.62
C GLN A 124 -6.66 12.22 11.42
N THR A 125 -5.97 12.51 12.52
CA THR A 125 -4.72 13.27 12.53
C THR A 125 -3.55 12.33 12.74
N VAL A 126 -2.46 12.55 12.00
CA VAL A 126 -1.25 11.73 12.07
C VAL A 126 -0.01 12.61 12.03
N THR A 127 1.05 12.21 12.73
CA THR A 127 2.35 12.90 12.68
C THR A 127 3.31 12.09 11.82
N VAL A 128 3.86 12.75 10.80
CA VAL A 128 4.85 12.21 9.86
C VAL A 128 6.21 12.77 10.24
N PRO A 129 7.17 11.92 10.65
CA PRO A 129 8.54 12.36 10.92
C PRO A 129 9.29 12.56 9.60
N VAL A 130 10.14 13.57 9.56
CA VAL A 130 11.19 13.75 8.56
C VAL A 130 12.52 13.68 9.28
N SER A 131 13.36 12.73 8.91
CA SER A 131 14.65 12.48 9.53
C SER A 131 15.79 12.78 8.56
N ILE A 132 16.95 13.18 9.07
CA ILE A 132 18.20 13.16 8.33
C ILE A 132 18.98 11.89 8.67
N VAL A 133 19.62 11.32 7.68
CA VAL A 133 20.49 10.13 7.79
C VAL A 133 21.83 10.45 7.15
N ASN A 134 22.92 9.96 7.74
CA ASN A 134 24.30 10.32 7.43
C ASN A 134 24.51 11.86 7.46
N ASN A 135 24.11 12.45 8.58
CA ASN A 135 24.18 13.88 8.81
C ASN A 135 25.64 14.38 8.85
N PRO A 136 26.07 15.26 7.94
CA PRO A 136 27.45 15.78 7.91
C PRO A 136 27.68 16.90 8.95
N GLY A 137 26.62 17.36 9.61
CA GLY A 137 26.57 18.56 10.42
C GLY A 137 25.82 19.69 9.71
N LEU A 138 24.73 20.16 10.31
CA LEU A 138 23.89 21.22 9.75
C LEU A 138 24.08 22.52 10.54
N LEU A 139 24.41 23.61 9.84
CA LEU A 139 24.40 24.99 10.35
C LEU A 139 23.08 25.71 10.05
N GLY A 140 22.47 25.36 8.94
CA GLY A 140 21.17 25.88 8.52
C GLY A 140 20.51 24.95 7.53
N ILE A 141 19.20 24.99 7.47
CA ILE A 141 18.44 24.15 6.56
C ILE A 141 17.10 24.78 6.22
N GLY A 142 16.70 24.70 4.95
CA GLY A 142 15.39 25.10 4.46
C GLY A 142 14.70 23.95 3.74
N LEU A 143 13.66 23.38 4.34
CA LEU A 143 12.91 22.27 3.78
C LEU A 143 11.55 22.71 3.21
N LYS A 144 11.35 22.52 1.91
CA LYS A 144 10.06 22.73 1.27
C LYS A 144 9.25 21.44 1.33
N VAL A 145 8.02 21.53 1.85
CA VAL A 145 7.09 20.40 2.02
C VAL A 145 5.99 20.50 0.97
N THR A 146 5.84 19.45 0.16
CA THR A 146 4.79 19.36 -0.87
C THR A 146 3.97 18.09 -0.65
N TYR A 147 2.65 18.19 -0.76
CA TYR A 147 1.70 17.10 -0.53
C TYR A 147 0.40 17.32 -1.33
N ASP A 148 -0.44 16.30 -1.43
CA ASP A 148 -1.77 16.39 -2.05
C ASP A 148 -2.74 17.10 -1.09
N ASP A 149 -2.96 18.40 -1.31
CA ASP A 149 -3.85 19.23 -0.50
C ASP A 149 -5.33 18.95 -0.76
N SER A 150 -5.67 18.19 -1.77
CA SER A 150 -7.05 17.71 -1.95
C SER A 150 -7.45 16.65 -0.92
N ALA A 151 -6.48 15.90 -0.38
CA ALA A 151 -6.67 14.80 0.56
C ALA A 151 -6.13 15.08 1.98
N LEU A 152 -5.10 15.91 2.09
CA LEU A 152 -4.40 16.20 3.34
C LEU A 152 -4.49 17.68 3.70
N THR A 153 -4.50 17.97 5.00
CA THR A 153 -4.35 19.34 5.52
C THR A 153 -3.20 19.34 6.52
N LEU A 154 -2.15 20.11 6.26
CA LEU A 154 -1.06 20.31 7.21
C LEU A 154 -1.52 21.22 8.35
N LYS A 155 -1.54 20.70 9.58
CA LYS A 155 -2.01 21.40 10.79
C LYS A 155 -0.89 22.00 11.60
N LYS A 156 0.29 21.36 11.59
CA LYS A 156 1.44 21.80 12.40
C LYS A 156 2.73 21.26 11.80
N GLY A 157 3.81 22.05 11.90
CA GLY A 157 5.19 21.61 11.80
C GLY A 157 5.92 21.94 13.10
N ALA A 158 6.70 20.99 13.59
CA ALA A 158 7.51 21.17 14.80
C ALA A 158 8.94 20.68 14.54
N THR A 159 9.92 21.30 15.20
CA THR A 159 11.31 20.88 15.13
C THR A 159 11.48 19.47 15.72
N GLY A 160 12.35 18.66 15.12
CA GLY A 160 12.71 17.35 15.60
C GLY A 160 13.91 17.36 16.53
N SER A 161 14.13 16.26 17.26
CA SER A 161 15.15 16.14 18.30
C SER A 161 16.60 16.24 17.79
N ALA A 162 16.84 15.95 16.50
CA ALA A 162 18.18 16.03 15.93
C ALA A 162 18.71 17.49 15.79
N VAL A 163 17.81 18.49 15.79
CA VAL A 163 18.16 19.89 15.55
C VAL A 163 17.58 20.87 16.58
N SER A 164 16.70 20.42 17.48
CA SER A 164 15.94 21.30 18.40
C SER A 164 16.81 22.05 19.43
N GLU A 165 17.97 21.51 19.77
CA GLU A 165 18.88 22.09 20.76
C GLU A 165 19.99 22.93 20.12
N VAL A 166 20.18 22.80 18.80
CA VAL A 166 21.34 23.38 18.09
C VAL A 166 20.94 24.40 17.03
N LEU A 167 19.72 24.34 16.51
CA LEU A 167 19.23 25.26 15.47
C LEU A 167 17.96 25.98 15.93
N THR A 168 17.82 27.24 15.55
CA THR A 168 16.60 28.04 15.75
C THR A 168 15.59 27.72 14.67
N PHE A 169 14.41 27.26 15.06
CA PHE A 169 13.33 26.87 14.15
C PHE A 169 12.45 28.06 13.73
N THR A 170 12.28 28.22 12.44
CA THR A 170 11.39 29.24 11.84
C THR A 170 10.27 28.54 11.05
N PRO A 171 9.06 28.42 11.61
CA PRO A 171 7.92 27.84 10.87
C PRO A 171 7.41 28.79 9.78
N PRO A 172 6.77 28.28 8.71
CA PRO A 172 6.15 29.10 7.70
C PRO A 172 4.92 29.83 8.26
N LYS A 173 4.62 31.01 7.70
CA LYS A 173 3.41 31.77 8.07
C LYS A 173 2.11 31.04 7.73
N ASN A 174 2.11 30.29 6.62
CA ASN A 174 0.95 29.53 6.15
C ASN A 174 1.37 28.08 5.91
N LEU A 175 0.55 27.15 6.43
CA LEU A 175 0.77 25.70 6.31
C LEU A 175 0.05 25.14 5.07
N VAL A 176 0.48 25.57 3.89
CA VAL A 176 -0.05 25.11 2.59
C VAL A 176 0.99 24.23 1.87
N SER A 177 0.55 23.42 0.91
CA SER A 177 1.46 22.62 0.09
C SER A 177 2.45 23.53 -0.63
N GLY A 178 3.74 23.21 -0.50
CA GLY A 178 4.85 24.04 -0.96
C GLY A 178 5.40 25.03 0.07
N CYS A 179 4.92 25.00 1.32
CA CYS A 179 5.48 25.84 2.40
C CYS A 179 6.92 25.41 2.77
N LYS A 180 7.72 26.35 3.26
CA LYS A 180 9.13 26.13 3.62
C LYS A 180 9.31 26.29 5.12
N PHE A 181 9.89 25.28 5.76
CA PHE A 181 10.37 25.29 7.13
C PHE A 181 11.85 25.63 7.14
N GLY A 182 12.26 26.50 8.05
CA GLY A 182 13.65 26.95 8.16
C GLY A 182 14.26 26.66 9.51
N TRP A 183 15.55 26.42 9.55
CA TRP A 183 16.39 26.37 10.74
C TRP A 183 17.67 27.14 10.47
N ASP A 184 18.09 27.91 11.45
CA ASP A 184 19.29 28.72 11.40
C ASP A 184 20.11 28.52 12.68
N GLY A 185 21.41 28.29 12.56
CA GLY A 185 22.37 28.21 13.65
C GLY A 185 23.42 29.29 13.55
N LEU A 186 23.98 29.69 14.70
CA LEU A 186 25.01 30.73 14.77
C LEU A 186 26.41 30.16 15.00
N GLU A 187 26.51 28.97 15.56
CA GLU A 187 27.78 28.32 15.90
C GLU A 187 27.71 26.81 15.67
N ILE A 188 28.84 26.21 15.29
CA ILE A 188 28.99 24.78 15.07
C ILE A 188 29.31 24.11 16.41
N SER A 189 28.39 23.36 16.96
CA SER A 189 28.65 22.41 18.04
C SER A 189 28.83 20.98 17.53
N GLN A 190 29.62 20.16 18.22
CA GLN A 190 29.84 18.76 17.82
C GLN A 190 28.54 17.91 17.78
N ASP A 191 27.46 18.41 18.36
CA ASP A 191 26.18 17.69 18.43
C ASP A 191 25.31 17.81 17.17
N GLN A 192 25.72 18.61 16.19
CA GLN A 192 24.98 18.86 14.96
C GLN A 192 25.09 17.73 13.93
N THR A 193 25.92 16.71 14.18
CA THR A 193 26.14 15.58 13.27
C THR A 193 25.26 14.37 13.60
N LYS A 194 24.31 14.50 14.52
CA LYS A 194 23.42 13.38 14.88
C LYS A 194 22.40 13.12 13.79
N ASP A 195 22.25 11.86 13.41
CA ASP A 195 21.10 11.39 12.65
C ASP A 195 19.83 11.47 13.50
N GLY A 196 18.68 11.64 12.86
CA GLY A 196 17.41 11.65 13.57
C GLY A 196 16.38 12.61 12.97
N GLN A 197 15.32 12.82 13.73
CA GLN A 197 14.19 13.64 13.28
C GLN A 197 14.56 15.13 13.26
N VAL A 198 14.35 15.77 12.11
CA VAL A 198 14.54 17.22 11.92
C VAL A 198 13.21 17.97 11.90
N LEU A 199 12.13 17.33 11.40
CA LEU A 199 10.81 17.94 11.27
C LEU A 199 9.71 16.93 11.59
N LEU A 200 8.73 17.35 12.36
CA LEU A 200 7.52 16.60 12.66
C LEU A 200 6.33 17.31 12.03
N LEU A 201 5.71 16.70 11.02
CA LEU A 201 4.58 17.25 10.28
C LEU A 201 3.29 16.59 10.76
N THR A 202 2.37 17.38 11.30
CA THR A 202 1.05 16.87 11.70
C THR A 202 0.03 17.17 10.61
N PHE A 203 -0.50 16.12 10.00
CA PHE A 203 -1.54 16.18 8.98
C PHE A 203 -2.88 15.71 9.53
N GLU A 204 -3.94 16.33 9.06
CA GLU A 204 -5.29 15.79 9.10
C GLU A 204 -5.59 15.15 7.74
N VAL A 205 -6.02 13.90 7.75
CA VAL A 205 -6.55 13.22 6.55
C VAL A 205 -7.98 13.69 6.36
N LYS A 206 -8.30 14.32 5.22
CA LYS A 206 -9.65 14.84 4.99
C LYS A 206 -10.70 13.74 5.02
N PRO A 207 -11.92 13.99 5.51
CA PRO A 207 -12.96 12.96 5.64
C PRO A 207 -13.34 12.26 4.33
N ASN A 208 -13.16 12.95 3.19
CA ASN A 208 -13.45 12.45 1.85
C ASN A 208 -12.22 11.89 1.13
N ALA A 209 -11.08 11.77 1.79
CA ALA A 209 -9.87 11.19 1.21
C ALA A 209 -10.08 9.70 0.93
N SER A 210 -9.74 9.26 -0.28
CA SER A 210 -9.80 7.83 -0.65
C SER A 210 -8.65 7.04 -0.01
N ALA A 211 -8.88 5.74 0.23
CA ALA A 211 -7.86 4.85 0.79
C ALA A 211 -6.77 4.55 -0.26
N LYS A 212 -5.67 5.26 -0.19
CA LYS A 212 -4.47 5.08 -1.02
C LYS A 212 -3.25 5.69 -0.34
N THR A 213 -2.06 5.48 -0.90
CA THR A 213 -0.85 6.19 -0.47
C THR A 213 -0.86 7.63 -0.99
N TYR A 214 -0.59 8.57 -0.09
CA TYR A 214 -0.41 9.99 -0.38
C TYR A 214 1.06 10.36 -0.11
N PRO A 215 1.89 10.56 -1.15
CA PRO A 215 3.28 10.93 -0.96
C PRO A 215 3.42 12.34 -0.40
N ILE A 216 4.34 12.48 0.56
CA ILE A 216 4.80 13.77 1.06
C ILE A 216 6.22 13.94 0.54
N SER A 217 6.48 14.99 -0.23
CA SER A 217 7.79 15.27 -0.80
C SER A 217 8.49 16.37 -0.02
N ILE A 218 9.73 16.10 0.33
CA ILE A 218 10.65 17.08 0.93
C ILE A 218 11.68 17.44 -0.12
N THR A 219 11.84 18.74 -0.38
CA THR A 219 12.88 19.27 -1.26
C THR A 219 13.60 20.42 -0.58
N TYR A 220 14.85 20.61 -0.93
CA TYR A 220 15.67 21.73 -0.48
C TYR A 220 16.45 22.30 -1.65
N ASN A 221 16.89 23.55 -1.53
CA ASN A 221 17.86 24.14 -2.43
C ASN A 221 19.25 23.99 -1.78
N VAL A 222 20.26 23.65 -2.54
CA VAL A 222 21.64 23.54 -2.05
C VAL A 222 22.12 24.81 -1.34
N ASN A 223 21.61 25.98 -1.74
CA ASN A 223 21.89 27.27 -1.08
C ASN A 223 21.12 27.48 0.25
N ASP A 224 20.22 26.57 0.61
CA ASP A 224 19.43 26.60 1.85
C ASP A 224 19.91 25.56 2.86
N VAL A 225 21.00 24.85 2.59
CA VAL A 225 21.61 23.86 3.46
C VAL A 225 23.08 24.23 3.63
N PHE A 226 23.49 24.49 4.85
CA PHE A 226 24.85 24.85 5.19
C PHE A 226 25.40 23.79 6.15
N ASP A 227 26.52 23.21 5.80
CA ASP A 227 27.29 22.30 6.64
C ASP A 227 28.45 22.99 7.36
N ASN A 228 29.25 22.21 8.10
CA ASN A 228 30.42 22.69 8.81
C ASN A 228 31.51 23.28 7.91
N ASP A 229 31.53 22.93 6.63
CA ASP A 229 32.51 23.38 5.66
C ASP A 229 31.99 24.58 4.84
N MET A 230 30.81 25.11 5.16
CA MET A 230 30.09 26.18 4.46
C MET A 230 29.89 25.90 2.95
N ASN A 231 29.72 24.63 2.59
CA ASN A 231 29.44 24.14 1.23
C ASN A 231 27.96 23.85 1.03
#